data_81db9fe8b2979b4498ab6cd10df77417
#
_entry.id   81db9fe8b2979b4498ab6cd10df77417
#
_cell.length_a   1.000
_cell.length_b   1.000
_cell.length_c   1.000
_cell.angle_alpha   90.00
_cell.angle_beta   90.00
_cell.angle_gamma   90.00
#
_symmetry.space_group_name_H-M   'P 1'
#
loop_
_entity.id
_entity.type
_entity.pdbx_description
1 polymer ?
#
loop_
_entity_poly.entity_id
_entity_poly.type
_entity_poly.pdbx_seq_one_letter_code
_entity_poly.pdbx_strand_id
1 'polypeptide(L)'
;MPEVDVEILHETQSLCPVCLRRLDARYVRRGQSILLERTCPEHGTFAVDIWHERTEEDVTPPRFDGWSRPKTPSYPREPRTAVRHGCPYDCGLCPAHAQHTCTGLVEVTLRCNMACPICYAAAGGAVPDDPSPETVAFQLDSLRRASPGCNVQLSGGEPTVRDDLPAIIRMARERGFGLLQVNSNGLRLGLEAGYARKLREAGLDSVYLQWDSPDLEGCLPLRGTVALPDGLDLLAVKRRAVEQCTAAGLGVVLVATVARGVNDDRLGALLRLALKLGPGVRGLHIQPVARFGRYPGRLEDGLRFTLSDVMAALCRQVPQWLRMEHFHPPGCEHSLCSFSSL
;
A
#
# COMPACT_ATOMS: atom_id res chain seq x y z
N MET A 1 -7.43 14.05 -37.67
CA MET A 1 -6.82 14.16 -36.33
C MET A 1 -5.36 13.88 -36.54
N PRO A 2 -4.40 14.66 -36.01
CA PRO A 2 -2.99 14.31 -36.12
C PRO A 2 -2.80 12.91 -35.51
N GLU A 3 -2.09 12.05 -36.20
CA GLU A 3 -1.63 10.76 -35.70
C GLU A 3 -0.85 11.03 -34.41
N VAL A 4 -1.38 10.58 -33.30
CA VAL A 4 -0.61 10.64 -32.04
C VAL A 4 0.53 9.66 -32.19
N ASP A 5 1.73 10.17 -32.20
CA ASP A 5 2.96 9.36 -32.30
C ASP A 5 2.96 8.33 -31.16
N VAL A 6 2.95 7.05 -31.53
CA VAL A 6 2.83 5.93 -30.58
C VAL A 6 4.19 5.24 -30.50
N GLU A 7 4.91 5.45 -29.41
CA GLU A 7 6.22 4.82 -29.15
C GLU A 7 6.07 3.64 -28.20
N ILE A 8 6.49 2.45 -28.60
CA ILE A 8 6.56 1.28 -27.73
C ILE A 8 7.86 1.35 -26.94
N LEU A 9 7.76 1.46 -25.61
CA LEU A 9 8.91 1.60 -24.72
C LEU A 9 9.43 0.25 -24.24
N HIS A 10 8.54 -0.70 -23.95
CA HIS A 10 8.90 -1.99 -23.39
C HIS A 10 7.77 -3.00 -23.56
N GLU A 11 8.14 -4.25 -23.87
CA GLU A 11 7.22 -5.38 -23.86
C GLU A 11 7.21 -6.04 -22.49
N THR A 12 6.04 -6.47 -22.04
CA THR A 12 5.83 -7.08 -20.73
C THR A 12 4.64 -8.02 -20.77
N GLN A 13 4.19 -8.46 -19.60
CA GLN A 13 2.97 -9.23 -19.45
C GLN A 13 2.04 -8.58 -18.43
N SER A 14 0.75 -8.78 -18.59
CA SER A 14 -0.29 -8.29 -17.67
C SER A 14 -1.47 -9.26 -17.65
N LEU A 15 -2.52 -8.93 -16.91
CA LEU A 15 -3.73 -9.73 -16.83
C LEU A 15 -4.88 -9.00 -17.54
N CYS A 16 -5.77 -9.78 -18.14
CA CYS A 16 -7.09 -9.28 -18.47
C CYS A 16 -7.83 -8.88 -17.19
N PRO A 17 -8.38 -7.66 -17.08
CA PRO A 17 -9.08 -7.25 -15.86
C PRO A 17 -10.41 -7.96 -15.64
N VAL A 18 -10.91 -8.71 -16.64
CA VAL A 18 -12.19 -9.43 -16.58
C VAL A 18 -11.99 -10.90 -16.27
N CYS A 19 -11.20 -11.64 -17.08
CA CYS A 19 -11.04 -13.09 -16.93
C CYS A 19 -9.71 -13.49 -16.27
N LEU A 20 -8.87 -12.53 -15.90
CA LEU A 20 -7.55 -12.73 -15.27
C LEU A 20 -6.56 -13.57 -16.10
N ARG A 21 -6.86 -13.84 -17.38
CA ARG A 21 -5.92 -14.50 -18.30
C ARG A 21 -4.65 -13.65 -18.43
N ARG A 22 -3.49 -14.30 -18.36
CA ARG A 22 -2.20 -13.66 -18.67
C ARG A 22 -2.14 -13.32 -20.16
N LEU A 23 -1.76 -12.09 -20.46
CA LEU A 23 -1.70 -11.51 -21.81
C LEU A 23 -0.32 -10.87 -22.02
N ASP A 24 0.14 -10.88 -23.26
CA ASP A 24 1.22 -9.99 -23.66
C ASP A 24 0.75 -8.55 -23.55
N ALA A 25 1.62 -7.69 -23.08
CA ALA A 25 1.34 -6.30 -22.81
C ALA A 25 2.55 -5.44 -23.20
N ARG A 26 2.33 -4.15 -23.34
CA ARG A 26 3.39 -3.20 -23.69
C ARG A 26 3.21 -1.89 -22.95
N TYR A 27 4.30 -1.23 -22.64
CA TYR A 27 4.31 0.16 -22.23
C TYR A 27 4.42 1.02 -23.47
N VAL A 28 3.47 1.93 -23.60
CA VAL A 28 3.30 2.75 -24.79
C VAL A 28 3.27 4.21 -24.37
N ARG A 29 4.15 5.03 -24.99
CA ARG A 29 4.07 6.49 -24.85
C ARG A 29 3.07 7.05 -25.84
N ARG A 30 2.10 7.82 -25.34
CA ARG A 30 1.16 8.62 -26.12
C ARG A 30 1.17 10.05 -25.61
N GLY A 31 1.82 10.94 -26.33
CA GLY A 31 2.04 12.31 -25.86
C GLY A 31 2.86 12.34 -24.57
N GLN A 32 2.25 12.81 -23.49
CA GLN A 32 2.89 12.94 -22.18
C GLN A 32 2.51 11.81 -21.20
N SER A 33 1.73 10.83 -21.66
CA SER A 33 1.29 9.70 -20.85
C SER A 33 1.97 8.41 -21.28
N ILE A 34 2.33 7.57 -20.30
CA ILE A 34 2.73 6.19 -20.53
C ILE A 34 1.59 5.28 -20.11
N LEU A 35 1.18 4.43 -21.03
CA LEU A 35 0.07 3.49 -20.82
C LEU A 35 0.58 2.06 -20.80
N LEU A 36 -0.06 1.23 -19.99
CA LEU A 36 0.03 -0.24 -20.07
C LEU A 36 -1.11 -0.73 -20.96
N GLU A 37 -0.77 -1.20 -22.16
CA GLU A 37 -1.72 -1.74 -23.14
C GLU A 37 -1.66 -3.26 -23.18
N ARG A 38 -2.83 -3.90 -23.35
CA ARG A 38 -2.99 -5.34 -23.54
C ARG A 38 -4.31 -5.64 -24.25
N THR A 39 -4.33 -6.72 -25.03
CA THR A 39 -5.53 -7.15 -25.76
C THR A 39 -5.92 -8.56 -25.35
N CYS A 40 -7.12 -8.71 -24.80
CA CYS A 40 -7.73 -10.01 -24.54
C CYS A 40 -8.56 -10.43 -25.75
N PRO A 41 -8.40 -11.68 -26.25
CA PRO A 41 -9.21 -12.15 -27.37
C PRO A 41 -10.73 -12.15 -27.10
N GLU A 42 -11.14 -12.29 -25.85
CA GLU A 42 -12.54 -12.37 -25.44
C GLU A 42 -13.11 -11.01 -24.96
N HIS A 43 -12.26 -10.12 -24.43
CA HIS A 43 -12.72 -8.90 -23.75
C HIS A 43 -12.18 -7.61 -24.37
N GLY A 44 -11.43 -7.70 -25.49
CA GLY A 44 -10.93 -6.54 -26.22
C GLY A 44 -9.68 -5.91 -25.60
N THR A 45 -9.39 -4.69 -26.04
CA THR A 45 -8.18 -3.95 -25.68
C THR A 45 -8.39 -3.09 -24.45
N PHE A 46 -7.43 -3.13 -23.55
CA PHE A 46 -7.35 -2.31 -22.34
C PHE A 46 -6.07 -1.47 -22.36
N ALA A 47 -6.21 -0.19 -22.11
CA ALA A 47 -5.12 0.75 -21.93
C ALA A 47 -5.29 1.47 -20.60
N VAL A 48 -4.23 1.63 -19.83
CA VAL A 48 -4.28 2.18 -18.49
C VAL A 48 -3.08 3.08 -18.27
N ASP A 49 -3.31 4.34 -17.89
CA ASP A 49 -2.24 5.26 -17.51
C ASP A 49 -1.45 4.73 -16.31
N ILE A 50 -0.13 4.67 -16.43
CA ILE A 50 0.77 4.22 -15.37
C ILE A 50 1.78 5.30 -14.95
N TRP A 51 1.99 6.30 -15.83
CA TRP A 51 2.93 7.38 -15.59
C TRP A 51 2.59 8.60 -16.44
N HIS A 52 2.73 9.80 -15.89
CA HIS A 52 2.65 11.05 -16.62
C HIS A 52 4.03 11.72 -16.62
N GLU A 53 4.56 12.07 -17.80
CA GLU A 53 5.86 12.75 -17.96
C GLU A 53 5.71 14.28 -17.90
N ARG A 54 4.47 14.78 -17.88
CA ARG A 54 4.12 16.17 -17.65
C ARG A 54 2.84 16.25 -16.83
N THR A 55 2.81 17.17 -15.90
CA THR A 55 1.60 17.55 -15.16
C THR A 55 1.10 18.90 -15.66
N GLU A 56 -0.13 19.26 -15.36
CA GLU A 56 -0.79 20.49 -15.82
C GLU A 56 -0.10 21.78 -15.35
N GLU A 57 0.81 21.70 -14.39
CA GLU A 57 1.55 22.79 -13.83
C GLU A 57 3.06 22.49 -13.93
N ASP A 58 3.93 23.51 -14.05
CA ASP A 58 5.36 23.50 -14.40
C ASP A 58 6.30 22.52 -13.67
N VAL A 59 5.79 21.52 -12.98
CA VAL A 59 6.57 20.45 -12.35
C VAL A 59 6.63 19.24 -13.27
N THR A 60 7.80 18.96 -13.81
CA THR A 60 8.04 17.84 -14.70
C THR A 60 8.51 16.62 -13.92
N PRO A 61 7.72 15.52 -13.86
CA PRO A 61 8.17 14.26 -13.30
C PRO A 61 9.38 13.70 -14.06
N PRO A 62 10.13 12.74 -13.47
CA PRO A 62 11.19 12.06 -14.19
C PRO A 62 10.63 11.36 -15.43
N ARG A 63 11.44 11.30 -16.49
CA ARG A 63 11.09 10.46 -17.65
C ARG A 63 10.98 9.01 -17.22
N PHE A 64 9.99 8.33 -17.76
CA PHE A 64 9.70 6.93 -17.43
C PHE A 64 10.87 5.98 -17.72
N ASP A 65 11.51 6.13 -18.86
CA ASP A 65 12.66 5.33 -19.31
C ASP A 65 13.92 5.52 -18.46
N GLY A 66 14.06 6.68 -17.79
CA GLY A 66 15.13 6.95 -16.82
C GLY A 66 14.80 6.55 -15.38
N TRP A 67 13.54 6.19 -15.08
CA TRP A 67 13.07 5.90 -13.73
C TRP A 67 13.29 4.43 -13.36
N SER A 68 14.54 4.06 -13.10
CA SER A 68 14.87 2.71 -12.66
C SER A 68 16.21 2.65 -11.92
N ARG A 69 16.42 1.55 -11.19
CA ARG A 69 17.73 1.16 -10.65
C ARG A 69 18.05 -0.27 -11.08
N PRO A 70 19.31 -0.59 -11.35
CA PRO A 70 19.73 -1.97 -11.59
C PRO A 70 19.34 -2.88 -10.42
N LYS A 71 18.85 -4.07 -10.72
CA LYS A 71 18.42 -5.06 -9.73
C LYS A 71 19.07 -6.41 -10.01
N THR A 72 19.43 -7.09 -8.94
CA THR A 72 19.89 -8.48 -9.02
C THR A 72 18.72 -9.40 -8.67
N PRO A 73 18.38 -10.39 -9.49
CA PRO A 73 17.36 -11.38 -9.18
C PRO A 73 17.65 -12.08 -7.86
N SER A 74 16.63 -12.31 -7.07
CA SER A 74 16.72 -13.04 -5.80
C SER A 74 15.56 -14.01 -5.71
N TYR A 75 15.85 -15.26 -5.42
CA TYR A 75 14.90 -16.36 -5.46
C TYR A 75 14.57 -16.86 -4.04
N PRO A 76 13.37 -17.46 -3.84
CA PRO A 76 13.03 -18.09 -2.57
C PRO A 76 14.06 -19.18 -2.22
N ARG A 77 14.52 -19.20 -0.98
CA ARG A 77 15.46 -20.20 -0.50
C ARG A 77 14.84 -21.60 -0.48
N GLU A 78 13.61 -21.70 0.00
CA GLU A 78 12.80 -22.92 -0.02
C GLU A 78 11.45 -22.62 -0.71
N PRO A 79 11.33 -22.89 -2.02
CA PRO A 79 10.09 -22.66 -2.75
C PRO A 79 8.93 -23.48 -2.17
N ARG A 80 7.76 -22.87 -2.07
CA ARG A 80 6.55 -23.50 -1.51
C ARG A 80 5.68 -24.17 -2.55
N THR A 81 5.75 -23.72 -3.80
CA THR A 81 4.97 -24.25 -4.92
C THR A 81 5.87 -24.56 -6.11
N ALA A 82 5.47 -25.56 -6.89
CA ALA A 82 6.11 -25.82 -8.19
C ALA A 82 5.59 -24.84 -9.25
N VAL A 83 6.38 -24.61 -10.29
CA VAL A 83 5.92 -23.89 -11.48
C VAL A 83 5.15 -24.86 -12.38
N ARG A 84 3.83 -24.63 -12.53
CA ARG A 84 2.94 -25.42 -13.40
C ARG A 84 2.31 -24.58 -14.50
N HIS A 85 1.78 -23.43 -14.14
CA HIS A 85 1.07 -22.51 -15.03
C HIS A 85 1.79 -21.16 -15.16
N GLY A 86 2.84 -20.92 -14.38
CA GLY A 86 3.59 -19.66 -14.32
C GLY A 86 2.84 -18.55 -13.56
N CYS A 87 3.46 -17.38 -13.45
CA CYS A 87 2.82 -16.23 -12.84
C CYS A 87 1.56 -15.80 -13.60
N PRO A 88 0.48 -15.41 -12.88
CA PRO A 88 0.36 -15.29 -11.42
C PRO A 88 -0.23 -16.56 -10.77
N TYR A 89 -0.46 -17.64 -11.52
CA TYR A 89 -1.27 -18.79 -11.10
C TYR A 89 -0.57 -19.67 -10.05
N ASP A 90 0.75 -19.74 -10.12
CA ASP A 90 1.57 -20.53 -9.18
C ASP A 90 2.14 -19.67 -8.04
N CYS A 91 1.53 -18.51 -7.76
CA CYS A 91 2.05 -17.56 -6.81
C CYS A 91 1.93 -18.06 -5.37
N GLY A 92 3.01 -18.51 -4.83
CA GLY A 92 3.17 -19.06 -3.48
C GLY A 92 4.65 -19.15 -3.12
N LEU A 93 5.46 -18.17 -3.58
CA LEU A 93 6.92 -18.20 -3.50
C LEU A 93 7.48 -19.40 -4.27
N CYS A 94 7.13 -19.49 -5.56
CA CYS A 94 7.61 -20.53 -6.47
C CYS A 94 9.07 -20.32 -6.88
N PRO A 95 9.77 -21.32 -7.46
CA PRO A 95 11.18 -21.19 -7.87
C PRO A 95 11.44 -20.08 -8.89
N ALA A 96 10.43 -19.67 -9.66
CA ALA A 96 10.56 -18.61 -10.67
C ALA A 96 10.35 -17.19 -10.10
N HIS A 97 10.07 -17.04 -8.79
CA HIS A 97 9.91 -15.74 -8.13
C HIS A 97 11.26 -15.05 -8.00
N ALA A 98 11.58 -14.18 -8.95
CA ALA A 98 12.92 -13.58 -9.09
C ALA A 98 13.12 -12.26 -8.31
N GLN A 99 12.21 -11.95 -7.39
CA GLN A 99 12.26 -10.74 -6.58
C GLN A 99 12.39 -11.07 -5.09
N HIS A 100 13.31 -10.39 -4.40
CA HIS A 100 13.46 -10.54 -2.95
C HIS A 100 12.18 -10.11 -2.21
N THR A 101 11.68 -10.97 -1.34
CA THR A 101 10.58 -10.63 -0.44
C THR A 101 11.13 -9.83 0.75
N CYS A 102 10.99 -8.52 0.72
CA CYS A 102 11.43 -7.66 1.82
C CYS A 102 10.42 -7.62 2.98
N THR A 103 9.12 -7.73 2.68
CA THR A 103 8.07 -7.78 3.68
C THR A 103 7.00 -8.79 3.26
N GLY A 104 6.69 -9.73 4.14
CA GLY A 104 5.55 -10.63 4.00
C GLY A 104 4.31 -10.03 4.66
N LEU A 105 3.23 -9.92 3.91
CA LEU A 105 1.94 -9.46 4.44
C LEU A 105 1.12 -10.69 4.83
N VAL A 106 0.72 -10.78 6.11
CA VAL A 106 -0.09 -11.86 6.65
C VAL A 106 -1.46 -11.30 7.02
N GLU A 107 -2.50 -11.77 6.34
CA GLU A 107 -3.87 -11.42 6.66
C GLU A 107 -4.35 -12.27 7.84
N VAL A 108 -4.52 -11.63 8.99
CA VAL A 108 -4.92 -12.31 10.22
C VAL A 108 -6.43 -12.29 10.46
N THR A 109 -7.17 -11.45 9.75
CA THR A 109 -8.63 -11.35 9.81
C THR A 109 -9.18 -10.61 8.60
N LEU A 110 -10.41 -10.91 8.19
CA LEU A 110 -11.18 -10.06 7.27
C LEU A 110 -12.28 -9.27 8.01
N ARG A 111 -12.44 -9.47 9.33
CA ARG A 111 -13.32 -8.63 10.14
C ARG A 111 -12.76 -7.22 10.25
N CYS A 112 -13.64 -6.23 10.27
CA CYS A 112 -13.26 -4.82 10.43
C CYS A 112 -14.35 -4.07 11.18
N ASN A 113 -13.94 -3.11 12.00
CA ASN A 113 -14.82 -2.20 12.71
C ASN A 113 -15.08 -0.89 11.96
N MET A 114 -14.73 -0.83 10.68
CA MET A 114 -15.07 0.23 9.73
C MET A 114 -15.71 -0.35 8.47
N ALA A 115 -16.57 0.44 7.81
CA ALA A 115 -17.21 0.08 6.53
C ALA A 115 -16.74 1.02 5.41
N CYS A 116 -15.43 1.11 5.21
CA CYS A 116 -14.85 2.04 4.24
C CYS A 116 -15.44 1.85 2.85
N PRO A 117 -15.91 2.92 2.16
CA PRO A 117 -16.34 2.84 0.76
C PRO A 117 -15.25 2.29 -0.16
N ILE A 118 -14.01 2.66 0.09
CA ILE A 118 -12.85 2.16 -0.64
C ILE A 118 -12.03 1.25 0.29
N CYS A 119 -11.92 -0.04 -0.05
CA CYS A 119 -11.17 -1.02 0.72
C CYS A 119 -10.61 -2.12 -0.19
N TYR A 120 -9.29 -2.17 -0.35
CA TYR A 120 -8.63 -3.16 -1.20
C TYR A 120 -8.89 -4.61 -0.77
N ALA A 121 -9.03 -4.85 0.54
CA ALA A 121 -9.33 -6.17 1.10
C ALA A 121 -10.83 -6.55 1.05
N ALA A 122 -11.71 -5.62 0.63
CA ALA A 122 -13.18 -5.77 0.72
C ALA A 122 -13.65 -6.23 2.10
N ALA A 123 -12.91 -5.88 3.16
CA ALA A 123 -13.09 -6.35 4.52
C ALA A 123 -14.37 -5.83 5.18
N GLY A 124 -14.82 -6.53 6.22
CA GLY A 124 -16.08 -6.23 6.94
C GLY A 124 -17.31 -6.84 6.27
N GLY A 125 -18.47 -6.73 6.91
CA GLY A 125 -19.68 -7.42 6.47
C GLY A 125 -19.63 -8.93 6.75
N ALA A 126 -20.26 -9.73 5.89
CA ALA A 126 -20.20 -11.19 5.96
C ALA A 126 -18.86 -11.69 5.42
N VAL A 127 -17.93 -12.01 6.30
CA VAL A 127 -16.59 -12.50 5.98
C VAL A 127 -16.36 -13.88 6.61
N PRO A 128 -15.41 -14.69 6.08
CA PRO A 128 -15.03 -15.94 6.71
C PRO A 128 -14.52 -15.76 8.15
N ASP A 129 -14.53 -16.85 8.91
CA ASP A 129 -13.90 -16.89 10.22
C ASP A 129 -12.41 -16.54 10.14
N ASP A 130 -11.88 -16.00 11.22
CA ASP A 130 -10.47 -15.67 11.31
C ASP A 130 -9.60 -16.93 11.14
N PRO A 131 -8.44 -16.81 10.48
CA PRO A 131 -7.48 -17.91 10.44
C PRO A 131 -7.13 -18.38 11.86
N SER A 132 -7.11 -19.71 12.05
CA SER A 132 -6.70 -20.28 13.34
C SER A 132 -5.24 -19.93 13.66
N PRO A 133 -4.82 -19.98 14.94
CA PRO A 133 -3.42 -19.79 15.30
C PRO A 133 -2.46 -20.71 14.53
N GLU A 134 -2.87 -21.97 14.26
CA GLU A 134 -2.08 -22.94 13.49
C GLU A 134 -1.95 -22.53 12.04
N THR A 135 -3.01 -21.96 11.42
CA THR A 135 -2.97 -21.42 10.06
C THR A 135 -2.01 -20.22 9.99
N VAL A 136 -2.09 -19.30 10.94
CA VAL A 136 -1.17 -18.15 11.01
C VAL A 136 0.28 -18.62 11.24
N ALA A 137 0.49 -19.60 12.12
CA ALA A 137 1.80 -20.21 12.35
C ALA A 137 2.37 -20.81 11.05
N PHE A 138 1.58 -21.57 10.32
CA PHE A 138 1.98 -22.14 9.03
C PHE A 138 2.36 -21.07 8.01
N GLN A 139 1.61 -19.96 7.92
CA GLN A 139 1.93 -18.84 7.02
C GLN A 139 3.26 -18.19 7.41
N LEU A 140 3.47 -17.90 8.68
CA LEU A 140 4.73 -17.34 9.19
C LEU A 140 5.93 -18.29 8.95
N ASP A 141 5.77 -19.58 9.19
CA ASP A 141 6.81 -20.59 8.93
C ASP A 141 7.15 -20.68 7.44
N SER A 142 6.14 -20.55 6.57
CA SER A 142 6.31 -20.56 5.13
C SER A 142 7.12 -19.34 4.64
N LEU A 143 6.80 -18.16 5.15
CA LEU A 143 7.55 -16.94 4.88
C LEU A 143 9.00 -17.05 5.38
N ARG A 144 9.19 -17.53 6.60
CA ARG A 144 10.52 -17.65 7.22
C ARG A 144 11.44 -18.59 6.46
N ARG A 145 10.91 -19.71 5.95
CA ARG A 145 11.68 -20.64 5.13
C ARG A 145 12.00 -20.08 3.74
N ALA A 146 11.01 -19.49 3.08
CA ALA A 146 11.20 -18.97 1.73
C ALA A 146 12.07 -17.70 1.69
N SER A 147 11.90 -16.81 2.68
CA SER A 147 12.57 -15.50 2.75
C SER A 147 13.02 -15.18 4.17
N PRO A 148 14.12 -15.77 4.65
CA PRO A 148 14.55 -15.69 6.06
C PRO A 148 14.80 -14.26 6.57
N GLY A 149 15.13 -13.33 5.69
CA GLY A 149 15.39 -11.91 6.04
C GLY A 149 14.19 -10.99 5.90
N CYS A 150 13.01 -11.48 5.52
CA CYS A 150 11.86 -10.60 5.33
C CYS A 150 11.29 -10.09 6.67
N ASN A 151 10.70 -8.91 6.61
CA ASN A 151 9.87 -8.36 7.67
C ASN A 151 8.46 -8.97 7.61
N VAL A 152 7.65 -8.77 8.66
CA VAL A 152 6.25 -9.18 8.66
C VAL A 152 5.35 -7.99 8.93
N GLN A 153 4.30 -7.89 8.12
CA GLN A 153 3.23 -6.94 8.29
C GLN A 153 1.90 -7.69 8.50
N LEU A 154 1.34 -7.59 9.70
CA LEU A 154 0.04 -8.17 10.04
C LEU A 154 -1.05 -7.24 9.54
N SER A 155 -1.96 -7.77 8.74
CA SER A 155 -2.97 -7.01 8.02
C SER A 155 -4.28 -7.79 7.90
N GLY A 156 -5.11 -7.38 6.94
CA GLY A 156 -6.42 -7.96 6.63
C GLY A 156 -7.51 -6.89 6.61
N GLY A 157 -8.59 -7.09 7.35
CA GLY A 157 -9.54 -6.03 7.63
C GLY A 157 -8.95 -5.05 8.66
N GLU A 158 -9.20 -5.30 9.93
CA GLU A 158 -8.57 -4.56 11.03
C GLU A 158 -7.99 -5.57 12.04
N PRO A 159 -6.67 -5.78 12.06
CA PRO A 159 -6.05 -6.76 12.97
C PRO A 159 -6.37 -6.54 14.45
N THR A 160 -6.56 -5.29 14.87
CA THR A 160 -6.82 -4.96 16.28
C THR A 160 -8.21 -5.41 16.76
N VAL A 161 -9.12 -5.86 15.90
CA VAL A 161 -10.40 -6.46 16.34
C VAL A 161 -10.20 -7.88 16.91
N ARG A 162 -9.03 -8.50 16.67
CA ARG A 162 -8.66 -9.78 17.28
C ARG A 162 -8.11 -9.57 18.68
N ASP A 163 -8.69 -10.25 19.67
CA ASP A 163 -8.21 -10.18 21.05
C ASP A 163 -6.90 -10.95 21.27
N ASP A 164 -6.64 -11.95 20.43
CA ASP A 164 -5.43 -12.76 20.42
C ASP A 164 -4.28 -12.16 19.57
N LEU A 165 -4.45 -10.96 18.99
CA LEU A 165 -3.40 -10.29 18.21
C LEU A 165 -2.04 -10.21 18.96
N PRO A 166 -1.99 -9.93 20.27
CA PRO A 166 -0.71 -9.98 21.01
C PRO A 166 -0.05 -11.36 21.00
N ALA A 167 -0.83 -12.44 21.01
CA ALA A 167 -0.28 -13.80 20.90
C ALA A 167 0.28 -14.07 19.49
N ILE A 168 -0.39 -13.60 18.44
CA ILE A 168 0.11 -13.67 17.05
C ILE A 168 1.43 -12.90 16.89
N ILE A 169 1.53 -11.72 17.49
CA ILE A 169 2.78 -10.92 17.47
C ILE A 169 3.92 -11.68 18.15
N ARG A 170 3.70 -12.26 19.35
CA ARG A 170 4.70 -13.10 20.04
C ARG A 170 5.10 -14.29 19.17
N MET A 171 4.14 -14.98 18.59
CA MET A 171 4.37 -16.11 17.68
C MET A 171 5.29 -15.75 16.51
N ALA A 172 5.11 -14.55 15.90
CA ALA A 172 5.99 -14.06 14.85
C ALA A 172 7.38 -13.71 15.38
N ARG A 173 7.47 -13.10 16.56
CA ARG A 173 8.75 -12.75 17.20
C ARG A 173 9.58 -13.99 17.55
N GLU A 174 8.95 -15.01 18.09
CA GLU A 174 9.59 -16.31 18.43
C GLU A 174 10.16 -17.00 17.18
N ARG A 175 9.58 -16.77 16.01
CA ARG A 175 10.09 -17.25 14.71
C ARG A 175 11.27 -16.43 14.15
N GLY A 176 11.72 -15.41 14.88
CA GLY A 176 12.90 -14.63 14.56
C GLY A 176 12.71 -13.58 13.46
N PHE A 177 11.49 -13.09 13.22
CA PHE A 177 11.29 -11.94 12.35
C PHE A 177 11.84 -10.67 13.03
N GLY A 178 12.69 -9.94 12.27
CA GLY A 178 13.40 -8.76 12.80
C GLY A 178 12.51 -7.56 13.01
N LEU A 179 11.61 -7.26 12.07
CA LEU A 179 10.66 -6.16 12.13
C LEU A 179 9.23 -6.67 11.99
N LEU A 180 8.42 -6.33 12.99
CA LEU A 180 6.99 -6.65 13.03
C LEU A 180 6.16 -5.36 12.99
N GLN A 181 5.24 -5.28 12.04
CA GLN A 181 4.35 -4.16 11.82
C GLN A 181 2.89 -4.62 11.85
N VAL A 182 2.00 -3.73 12.27
CA VAL A 182 0.54 -3.93 12.17
C VAL A 182 -0.06 -2.81 11.33
N ASN A 183 -0.84 -3.17 10.31
CA ASN A 183 -1.69 -2.22 9.60
C ASN A 183 -2.96 -1.99 10.42
N SER A 184 -3.28 -0.74 10.73
CA SER A 184 -4.44 -0.44 11.56
C SER A 184 -5.14 0.86 11.14
N ASN A 185 -6.46 0.88 11.26
CA ASN A 185 -7.26 2.09 11.16
C ASN A 185 -7.13 3.01 12.39
N GLY A 186 -6.54 2.50 13.48
CA GLY A 186 -6.22 3.25 14.68
C GLY A 186 -7.34 3.37 15.72
N LEU A 187 -8.55 2.85 15.46
CA LEU A 187 -9.66 3.02 16.38
C LEU A 187 -9.38 2.43 17.76
N ARG A 188 -9.03 1.14 17.82
CA ARG A 188 -8.73 0.50 19.11
C ARG A 188 -7.50 1.11 19.77
N LEU A 189 -6.47 1.43 18.99
CA LEU A 189 -5.26 2.09 19.49
C LEU A 189 -5.52 3.46 20.12
N GLY A 190 -6.51 4.22 19.64
CA GLY A 190 -6.85 5.53 20.18
C GLY A 190 -7.91 5.52 21.29
N LEU A 191 -8.75 4.48 21.33
CA LEU A 191 -9.87 4.38 22.28
C LEU A 191 -9.57 3.54 23.51
N GLU A 192 -8.73 2.48 23.39
CA GLU A 192 -8.40 1.58 24.50
C GLU A 192 -7.05 1.98 25.11
N ALA A 193 -7.10 2.55 26.31
CA ALA A 193 -5.89 2.95 27.03
C ALA A 193 -4.98 1.72 27.34
N GLY A 194 -3.69 1.86 27.05
CA GLY A 194 -2.70 0.80 27.31
C GLY A 194 -2.65 -0.29 26.21
N TYR A 195 -3.53 -0.31 25.23
CA TYR A 195 -3.50 -1.33 24.17
C TYR A 195 -2.22 -1.28 23.34
N ALA A 196 -1.74 -0.09 22.98
CA ALA A 196 -0.46 0.08 22.28
C ALA A 196 0.72 -0.52 23.09
N ARG A 197 0.73 -0.35 24.42
CA ARG A 197 1.73 -0.93 25.30
C ARG A 197 1.66 -2.47 25.28
N LYS A 198 0.47 -3.04 25.37
CA LYS A 198 0.26 -4.49 25.26
C LYS A 198 0.83 -5.07 23.96
N LEU A 199 0.66 -4.36 22.82
CA LEU A 199 1.25 -4.78 21.55
C LEU A 199 2.77 -4.65 21.55
N ARG A 200 3.32 -3.59 22.13
CA ARG A 200 4.77 -3.40 22.27
C ARG A 200 5.40 -4.49 23.13
N GLU A 201 4.81 -4.82 24.25
CA GLU A 201 5.24 -5.90 25.16
C GLU A 201 5.17 -7.28 24.49
N ALA A 202 4.23 -7.47 23.56
CA ALA A 202 4.16 -8.66 22.71
C ALA A 202 5.27 -8.74 21.66
N GLY A 203 6.01 -7.64 21.41
CA GLY A 203 7.12 -7.59 20.48
C GLY A 203 6.84 -6.81 19.18
N LEU A 204 5.77 -6.03 19.09
CA LEU A 204 5.52 -5.15 17.94
C LEU A 204 6.56 -4.03 17.88
N ASP A 205 7.00 -3.65 16.68
CA ASP A 205 7.94 -2.54 16.46
C ASP A 205 7.26 -1.28 15.96
N SER A 206 6.28 -1.41 15.07
CA SER A 206 5.65 -0.26 14.44
C SER A 206 4.20 -0.51 14.03
N VAL A 207 3.48 0.59 13.84
CA VAL A 207 2.11 0.62 13.32
C VAL A 207 2.09 1.39 12.01
N TYR A 208 1.52 0.78 10.97
CA TYR A 208 1.07 1.46 9.76
C TYR A 208 -0.34 1.98 10.03
N LEU A 209 -0.40 3.25 10.39
CA LEU A 209 -1.63 3.91 10.80
C LEU A 209 -2.27 4.60 9.59
N GLN A 210 -3.43 4.10 9.18
CA GLN A 210 -4.19 4.71 8.10
C GLN A 210 -4.56 6.16 8.45
N TRP A 211 -4.19 7.11 7.55
CA TRP A 211 -4.43 8.55 7.72
C TRP A 211 -4.41 9.27 6.37
N ASP A 212 -5.56 9.54 5.76
CA ASP A 212 -5.65 9.96 4.36
C ASP A 212 -5.59 11.48 4.15
N SER A 213 -5.94 12.27 5.15
CA SER A 213 -5.99 13.74 5.05
C SER A 213 -5.78 14.39 6.41
N PRO A 214 -5.31 15.65 6.47
CA PRO A 214 -5.25 16.43 7.70
C PRO A 214 -6.61 16.81 8.27
N ASP A 215 -7.68 16.70 7.47
CA ASP A 215 -9.06 17.05 7.80
C ASP A 215 -10.06 15.94 7.46
N LEU A 216 -11.27 16.05 7.99
CA LEU A 216 -12.33 15.06 7.78
C LEU A 216 -12.88 15.08 6.35
N GLU A 217 -12.87 16.23 5.69
CA GLU A 217 -13.38 16.38 4.33
C GLU A 217 -12.62 15.47 3.35
N GLY A 218 -11.28 15.37 3.46
CA GLY A 218 -10.48 14.47 2.65
C GLY A 218 -10.47 13.01 3.14
N CYS A 219 -10.89 12.74 4.40
CA CYS A 219 -10.94 11.38 4.94
C CYS A 219 -12.27 10.66 4.65
N LEU A 220 -13.40 11.33 4.85
CA LEU A 220 -14.74 10.72 4.85
C LEU A 220 -15.12 10.07 3.50
N PRO A 221 -14.81 10.64 2.33
CA PRO A 221 -15.12 9.99 1.04
C PRO A 221 -14.42 8.62 0.87
N LEU A 222 -13.27 8.44 1.52
CA LEU A 222 -12.49 7.20 1.44
C LEU A 222 -12.89 6.20 2.53
N ARG A 223 -13.24 6.67 3.72
CA ARG A 223 -13.42 5.86 4.93
C ARG A 223 -14.84 5.75 5.43
N GLY A 224 -15.73 6.63 4.98
CA GLY A 224 -17.09 6.73 5.51
C GLY A 224 -17.12 7.26 6.95
N THR A 225 -18.30 7.22 7.54
CA THR A 225 -18.52 7.58 8.94
C THR A 225 -18.35 6.36 9.83
N VAL A 226 -17.90 6.57 11.06
CA VAL A 226 -17.80 5.56 12.10
C VAL A 226 -18.43 6.09 13.39
N ALA A 227 -19.16 5.23 14.09
CA ALA A 227 -19.71 5.59 15.40
C ALA A 227 -18.56 5.70 16.42
N LEU A 228 -18.42 6.85 17.05
CA LEU A 228 -17.38 7.14 18.03
C LEU A 228 -18.02 7.66 19.32
N PRO A 229 -17.33 7.56 20.46
CA PRO A 229 -17.79 8.19 21.70
C PRO A 229 -18.02 9.68 21.53
N ASP A 230 -18.96 10.23 22.30
CA ASP A 230 -19.36 11.63 22.23
C ASP A 230 -18.16 12.59 22.33
N GLY A 231 -18.16 13.60 21.47
CA GLY A 231 -17.13 14.63 21.39
C GLY A 231 -15.83 14.20 20.68
N LEU A 232 -15.80 13.00 20.10
CA LEU A 232 -14.67 12.54 19.31
C LEU A 232 -15.01 12.46 17.83
N ASP A 233 -14.09 12.91 17.00
CA ASP A 233 -14.06 12.61 15.58
C ASP A 233 -12.94 11.59 15.23
N LEU A 234 -12.94 11.13 14.01
CA LEU A 234 -11.97 10.15 13.52
C LEU A 234 -10.52 10.63 13.68
N LEU A 235 -10.25 11.91 13.42
CA LEU A 235 -8.90 12.46 13.50
C LEU A 235 -8.44 12.64 14.95
N ALA A 236 -9.36 12.97 15.87
CA ALA A 236 -9.07 13.02 17.30
C ALA A 236 -8.67 11.64 17.82
N VAL A 237 -9.39 10.58 17.43
CA VAL A 237 -9.03 9.20 17.78
C VAL A 237 -7.68 8.80 17.20
N LYS A 238 -7.39 9.16 15.95
CA LYS A 238 -6.09 8.87 15.33
C LYS A 238 -4.93 9.62 15.99
N ARG A 239 -5.12 10.88 16.42
CA ARG A 239 -4.11 11.62 17.22
C ARG A 239 -3.80 10.88 18.52
N ARG A 240 -4.82 10.45 19.25
CA ARG A 240 -4.65 9.62 20.47
C ARG A 240 -3.92 8.32 20.17
N ALA A 241 -4.19 7.67 19.01
CA ALA A 241 -3.47 6.47 18.61
C ALA A 241 -1.97 6.74 18.42
N VAL A 242 -1.60 7.85 17.75
CA VAL A 242 -0.19 8.26 17.62
C VAL A 242 0.45 8.52 18.98
N GLU A 243 -0.24 9.24 19.87
CA GLU A 243 0.23 9.55 21.22
C GLU A 243 0.48 8.26 22.03
N GLN A 244 -0.49 7.33 22.05
CA GLN A 244 -0.38 6.07 22.76
C GLN A 244 0.71 5.16 22.18
N CYS A 245 0.84 5.09 20.84
CA CYS A 245 1.92 4.33 20.20
C CYS A 245 3.29 4.92 20.53
N THR A 246 3.43 6.25 20.45
CA THR A 246 4.69 6.95 20.78
C THR A 246 5.07 6.72 22.25
N ALA A 247 4.12 6.87 23.17
CA ALA A 247 4.34 6.63 24.61
C ALA A 247 4.71 5.18 24.92
N ALA A 248 4.25 4.23 24.10
CA ALA A 248 4.62 2.81 24.20
C ALA A 248 5.97 2.47 23.53
N GLY A 249 6.62 3.42 22.86
CA GLY A 249 7.85 3.16 22.10
C GLY A 249 7.63 2.44 20.76
N LEU A 250 6.41 2.51 20.20
CA LEU A 250 6.11 2.03 18.85
C LEU A 250 6.39 3.13 17.83
N GLY A 251 7.06 2.79 16.73
CA GLY A 251 7.13 3.65 15.55
C GLY A 251 5.78 3.73 14.84
N VAL A 252 5.43 4.91 14.33
CA VAL A 252 4.21 5.09 13.53
C VAL A 252 4.59 5.53 12.11
N VAL A 253 4.03 4.87 11.12
CA VAL A 253 4.04 5.33 9.73
C VAL A 253 2.62 5.71 9.36
N LEU A 254 2.39 6.97 8.97
CA LEU A 254 1.10 7.38 8.46
C LEU A 254 0.91 6.82 7.05
N VAL A 255 -0.24 6.25 6.76
CA VAL A 255 -0.56 5.65 5.47
C VAL A 255 -1.75 6.35 4.86
N ALA A 256 -1.55 7.03 3.75
CA ALA A 256 -2.58 7.76 3.03
C ALA A 256 -2.94 7.05 1.73
N THR A 257 -4.21 6.73 1.56
CA THR A 257 -4.79 6.42 0.26
C THR A 257 -5.14 7.73 -0.42
N VAL A 258 -4.66 7.93 -1.65
CA VAL A 258 -4.88 9.16 -2.40
C VAL A 258 -5.74 8.91 -3.62
N ALA A 259 -6.79 9.71 -3.77
CA ALA A 259 -7.67 9.68 -4.92
C ALA A 259 -7.76 11.08 -5.54
N ARG A 260 -7.64 11.16 -6.86
CA ARG A 260 -7.73 12.42 -7.62
C ARG A 260 -9.08 13.10 -7.35
N GLY A 261 -9.03 14.40 -7.06
CA GLY A 261 -10.21 15.22 -6.77
C GLY A 261 -10.83 14.97 -5.40
N VAL A 262 -10.18 14.19 -4.52
CA VAL A 262 -10.65 13.92 -3.16
C VAL A 262 -9.68 14.48 -2.12
N ASN A 263 -8.42 14.11 -2.17
CA ASN A 263 -7.40 14.52 -1.21
C ASN A 263 -6.00 14.70 -1.83
N ASP A 264 -5.89 14.69 -3.14
CA ASP A 264 -4.65 14.90 -3.88
C ASP A 264 -4.09 16.33 -3.75
N ASP A 265 -4.95 17.29 -3.44
CA ASP A 265 -4.60 18.68 -3.10
C ASP A 265 -4.10 18.87 -1.66
N ARG A 266 -4.14 17.83 -0.82
CA ARG A 266 -3.86 17.88 0.62
C ARG A 266 -2.57 17.18 1.05
N LEU A 267 -1.78 16.66 0.11
CA LEU A 267 -0.56 15.89 0.38
C LEU A 267 0.50 16.70 1.13
N GLY A 268 0.71 17.94 0.73
CA GLY A 268 1.65 18.85 1.42
C GLY A 268 1.20 19.20 2.85
N ALA A 269 -0.10 19.37 3.07
CA ALA A 269 -0.65 19.60 4.40
C ALA A 269 -0.54 18.33 5.27
N LEU A 270 -0.73 17.16 4.68
CA LEU A 270 -0.54 15.87 5.36
C LEU A 270 0.92 15.63 5.74
N LEU A 271 1.87 15.98 4.87
CA LEU A 271 3.31 15.93 5.18
C LEU A 271 3.66 16.86 6.36
N ARG A 272 3.14 18.11 6.34
CA ARG A 272 3.31 19.03 7.47
C ARG A 272 2.74 18.48 8.77
N LEU A 273 1.57 17.82 8.70
CA LEU A 273 0.97 17.16 9.85
C LEU A 273 1.84 16.03 10.38
N ALA A 274 2.36 15.16 9.50
CA ALA A 274 3.24 14.06 9.88
C ALA A 274 4.47 14.56 10.65
N LEU A 275 5.11 15.63 10.16
CA LEU A 275 6.24 16.26 10.85
C LEU A 275 5.83 16.88 12.20
N LYS A 276 4.65 17.50 12.28
CA LYS A 276 4.15 18.13 13.52
C LYS A 276 3.79 17.10 14.60
N LEU A 277 3.37 15.90 14.23
CA LEU A 277 3.04 14.82 15.17
C LEU A 277 4.29 14.26 15.88
N GLY A 278 5.46 14.68 15.46
CA GLY A 278 6.71 14.56 16.19
C GLY A 278 7.42 13.21 16.02
N PRO A 279 8.38 12.93 16.92
CA PRO A 279 9.40 11.90 16.66
C PRO A 279 8.88 10.47 16.66
N GLY A 280 7.66 10.21 17.14
CA GLY A 280 7.00 8.90 17.04
C GLY A 280 6.57 8.56 15.62
N VAL A 281 6.26 9.57 14.80
CA VAL A 281 5.94 9.39 13.38
C VAL A 281 7.24 9.29 12.59
N ARG A 282 7.47 8.12 11.97
CA ARG A 282 8.71 7.76 11.28
C ARG A 282 8.64 7.96 9.77
N GLY A 283 7.45 8.13 9.23
CA GLY A 283 7.27 8.31 7.80
C GLY A 283 5.82 8.55 7.40
N LEU A 284 5.65 8.95 6.16
CA LEU A 284 4.39 9.07 5.47
C LEU A 284 4.44 8.19 4.22
N HIS A 285 3.56 7.19 4.16
CA HIS A 285 3.42 6.29 3.03
C HIS A 285 2.18 6.69 2.22
N ILE A 286 2.38 7.06 0.96
CA ILE A 286 1.32 7.56 0.08
C ILE A 286 1.01 6.50 -0.96
N GLN A 287 -0.26 6.07 -1.03
CA GLN A 287 -0.74 5.03 -1.92
C GLN A 287 -1.83 5.60 -2.84
N PRO A 288 -1.58 5.73 -4.14
CA PRO A 288 -2.67 5.96 -5.08
C PRO A 288 -3.74 4.89 -4.93
N VAL A 289 -5.00 5.28 -5.02
CA VAL A 289 -6.13 4.38 -4.84
C VAL A 289 -6.09 3.21 -5.83
N ALA A 290 -6.23 1.99 -5.29
CA ALA A 290 -6.35 0.78 -6.09
C ALA A 290 -7.82 0.51 -6.43
N ARG A 291 -8.07 0.07 -7.67
CA ARG A 291 -9.42 -0.18 -8.19
C ARG A 291 -9.81 -1.66 -8.09
N PHE A 292 -9.45 -2.31 -7.01
CA PHE A 292 -9.86 -3.68 -6.69
C PHE A 292 -10.38 -3.77 -5.26
N GLY A 293 -10.97 -4.91 -4.90
CA GLY A 293 -11.69 -5.06 -3.65
C GLY A 293 -13.01 -4.30 -3.67
N ARG A 294 -13.36 -3.61 -2.58
CA ARG A 294 -14.53 -2.73 -2.54
C ARG A 294 -14.16 -1.37 -3.08
N TYR A 295 -14.73 -1.04 -4.23
CA TYR A 295 -14.55 0.24 -4.91
C TYR A 295 -15.89 0.73 -5.47
N PRO A 296 -16.40 1.92 -5.09
CA PRO A 296 -17.68 2.42 -5.57
C PRO A 296 -17.54 2.98 -6.99
N GLY A 297 -18.18 2.32 -7.94
CA GLY A 297 -18.30 2.78 -9.32
C GLY A 297 -17.13 2.41 -10.24
N ARG A 298 -17.24 2.85 -11.48
CA ARG A 298 -16.16 2.79 -12.47
C ARG A 298 -15.44 4.13 -12.44
N LEU A 299 -14.21 4.17 -11.96
CA LEU A 299 -13.35 5.32 -12.25
C LEU A 299 -12.98 5.27 -13.71
N GLU A 300 -13.30 6.35 -14.42
CA GLU A 300 -12.75 6.59 -15.75
C GLU A 300 -11.23 6.69 -15.66
N ASP A 301 -10.52 6.24 -16.70
CA ASP A 301 -9.06 6.21 -16.68
C ASP A 301 -8.44 7.61 -16.45
N GLY A 302 -9.07 8.66 -16.94
CA GLY A 302 -8.67 10.06 -16.71
C GLY A 302 -8.67 10.52 -15.25
N LEU A 303 -9.24 9.73 -14.32
CA LEU A 303 -9.22 10.00 -12.89
C LEU A 303 -8.10 9.26 -12.14
N ARG A 304 -7.22 8.52 -12.84
CA ARG A 304 -6.08 7.88 -12.17
C ARG A 304 -5.10 8.93 -11.63
N PHE A 305 -4.58 8.62 -10.47
CA PHE A 305 -3.51 9.35 -9.83
C PHE A 305 -2.30 8.42 -9.77
N THR A 306 -1.27 8.71 -10.56
CA THR A 306 -0.08 7.86 -10.70
C THR A 306 1.00 8.27 -9.71
N LEU A 307 2.08 7.48 -9.62
CA LEU A 307 3.21 7.84 -8.76
C LEU A 307 3.87 9.16 -9.20
N SER A 308 3.94 9.42 -10.51
CA SER A 308 4.45 10.68 -11.04
C SER A 308 3.58 11.87 -10.65
N ASP A 309 2.25 11.70 -10.61
CA ASP A 309 1.34 12.74 -10.11
C ASP A 309 1.54 13.02 -8.61
N VAL A 310 1.76 11.97 -7.80
CA VAL A 310 2.07 12.13 -6.36
C VAL A 310 3.34 12.97 -6.17
N MET A 311 4.42 12.64 -6.90
CA MET A 311 5.68 13.39 -6.82
C MET A 311 5.49 14.86 -7.22
N ALA A 312 4.79 15.10 -8.34
CA ALA A 312 4.50 16.45 -8.81
C ALA A 312 3.64 17.23 -7.81
N ALA A 313 2.58 16.62 -7.28
CA ALA A 313 1.71 17.24 -6.28
C ALA A 313 2.48 17.63 -5.01
N LEU A 314 3.35 16.75 -4.52
CA LEU A 314 4.21 17.06 -3.37
C LEU A 314 5.16 18.23 -3.66
N CYS A 315 5.84 18.24 -4.81
CA CYS A 315 6.71 19.37 -5.20
C CYS A 315 5.96 20.70 -5.27
N ARG A 316 4.74 20.70 -5.80
CA ARG A 316 3.91 21.91 -5.87
C ARG A 316 3.44 22.39 -4.50
N GLN A 317 3.01 21.46 -3.64
CA GLN A 317 2.38 21.80 -2.36
C GLN A 317 3.37 22.13 -1.26
N VAL A 318 4.63 21.67 -1.38
CA VAL A 318 5.71 21.95 -0.41
C VAL A 318 7.06 22.22 -1.12
N PRO A 319 7.12 23.20 -2.04
CA PRO A 319 8.31 23.47 -2.87
C PRO A 319 9.54 23.87 -2.04
N GLN A 320 9.33 24.37 -0.82
CA GLN A 320 10.42 24.71 0.11
C GLN A 320 11.11 23.47 0.70
N TRP A 321 10.50 22.28 0.61
CA TRP A 321 11.05 21.04 1.18
C TRP A 321 11.35 19.96 0.14
N LEU A 322 10.52 19.88 -0.90
CA LEU A 322 10.61 18.82 -1.89
C LEU A 322 10.79 19.39 -3.30
N ARG A 323 11.77 18.83 -4.00
CA ARG A 323 12.03 18.99 -5.43
C ARG A 323 12.10 17.62 -6.07
N MET A 324 11.93 17.53 -7.39
CA MET A 324 11.88 16.28 -8.11
C MET A 324 13.14 15.42 -7.93
N GLU A 325 14.30 16.03 -7.79
CA GLU A 325 15.60 15.38 -7.53
C GLU A 325 15.70 14.63 -6.19
N HIS A 326 14.79 14.91 -5.25
CA HIS A 326 14.75 14.23 -3.95
C HIS A 326 14.06 12.87 -4.02
N PHE A 327 13.36 12.55 -5.12
CA PHE A 327 12.70 11.28 -5.28
C PHE A 327 13.60 10.26 -5.96
N HIS A 328 13.57 9.04 -5.48
CA HIS A 328 14.39 7.95 -5.96
C HIS A 328 13.54 6.71 -6.24
N PRO A 329 13.83 5.98 -7.34
CA PRO A 329 13.17 4.70 -7.59
C PRO A 329 13.54 3.67 -6.53
N PRO A 330 12.68 2.66 -6.28
CA PRO A 330 12.88 1.67 -5.23
C PRO A 330 14.09 0.78 -5.52
N GLY A 331 14.71 0.29 -4.44
CA GLY A 331 15.87 -0.60 -4.54
C GLY A 331 15.51 -2.07 -4.77
N CYS A 332 14.38 -2.55 -4.27
CA CYS A 332 14.02 -3.97 -4.28
C CYS A 332 12.82 -4.33 -5.15
N GLU A 333 11.86 -3.44 -5.33
CA GLU A 333 10.67 -3.68 -6.15
C GLU A 333 10.75 -3.04 -7.53
N HIS A 334 9.76 -3.32 -8.37
CA HIS A 334 9.66 -2.71 -9.69
C HIS A 334 9.54 -1.18 -9.57
N SER A 335 10.17 -0.43 -10.48
CA SER A 335 10.22 1.04 -10.44
C SER A 335 8.85 1.74 -10.47
N LEU A 336 7.81 1.05 -10.96
CA LEU A 336 6.42 1.54 -10.92
C LEU A 336 5.67 1.19 -9.63
N CYS A 337 6.28 0.46 -8.69
CA CYS A 337 5.61 0.06 -7.46
C CYS A 337 5.73 1.11 -6.36
N SER A 338 6.84 1.85 -6.32
CA SER A 338 7.06 2.86 -5.29
C SER A 338 8.13 3.88 -5.65
N PHE A 339 8.30 4.84 -4.79
CA PHE A 339 9.45 5.75 -4.73
C PHE A 339 9.81 6.01 -3.27
N SER A 340 10.98 6.57 -3.03
CA SER A 340 11.39 7.09 -1.72
C SER A 340 11.91 8.51 -1.83
N SER A 341 11.71 9.29 -0.77
CA SER A 341 12.35 10.59 -0.54
C SER A 341 12.78 10.65 0.94
N LEU A 342 13.96 11.18 1.20
CA LEU A 342 14.52 11.36 2.55
C LEU A 342 14.43 12.82 2.98
#